data_de0433108788ea238d36ca17257d28ef
#
_entry.id   de0433108788ea238d36ca17257d28ef
#
_cell.length_a   1.000
_cell.length_b   1.000
_cell.length_c   1.000
_cell.angle_alpha   90.00
_cell.angle_beta   90.00
_cell.angle_gamma   90.00
#
_symmetry.space_group_name_H-M   'P 1'
#
loop_
_entity.id
_entity.type
_entity.pdbx_description
1 polymer ?
#
loop_
_entity_poly.entity_id
_entity_poly.type
_entity_poly.pdbx_seq_one_letter_code
_entity_poly.pdbx_strand_id
1 'polypeptide(L)'
;MNIINKIKKVNELVRKDGVYIKEMDKDKTNPPLTVSAWSKIKYFRQVFGDELGFDTQLFVHENHYVAKCKIIAYDPERILATGHHKTFKNQGDHQACETLAISRALSFFGILESDITSLEEYNMLGVPMTKESKDTQSTKGVPVKQIVEELKKAPHETRLNHLRYHVYRPTFVETEKNHPKDFRLLDNAFKSRMNLITKQEKI
;
A
#
# COMPACT_ATOMS: atom_id res chain seq x y z
N MET A 1 -20.51 -25.95 -0.13
CA MET A 1 -20.97 -24.70 -0.82
C MET A 1 -20.21 -24.58 -2.12
N ASN A 2 -20.87 -24.25 -3.25
CA ASN A 2 -20.19 -24.13 -4.55
C ASN A 2 -19.13 -23.00 -4.49
N ILE A 3 -18.00 -23.20 -5.19
CA ILE A 3 -16.84 -22.26 -5.24
C ILE A 3 -17.28 -20.84 -5.65
N ILE A 4 -18.21 -20.72 -6.60
CA ILE A 4 -18.75 -19.42 -7.05
C ILE A 4 -19.45 -18.70 -5.91
N ASN A 5 -20.21 -19.38 -5.08
CA ASN A 5 -20.89 -18.77 -3.93
C ASN A 5 -19.89 -18.37 -2.84
N LYS A 6 -18.79 -19.12 -2.68
CA LYS A 6 -17.69 -18.75 -1.78
C LYS A 6 -16.98 -17.48 -2.27
N ILE A 7 -16.68 -17.38 -3.56
CA ILE A 7 -16.09 -16.17 -4.17
C ILE A 7 -17.01 -14.95 -3.95
N LYS A 8 -18.31 -15.08 -4.22
CA LYS A 8 -19.28 -14.00 -3.95
C LYS A 8 -19.26 -13.54 -2.50
N LYS A 9 -19.25 -14.49 -1.56
CA LYS A 9 -19.17 -14.19 -0.12
C LYS A 9 -17.89 -13.48 0.26
N VAL A 10 -16.72 -13.88 -0.28
CA VAL A 10 -15.45 -13.18 -0.07
C VAL A 10 -15.55 -11.76 -0.60
N ASN A 11 -16.06 -11.58 -1.82
CA ASN A 11 -16.20 -10.26 -2.44
C ASN A 11 -17.09 -9.31 -1.64
N GLU A 12 -18.19 -9.80 -1.07
CA GLU A 12 -19.06 -9.03 -0.17
C GLU A 12 -18.32 -8.57 1.10
N LEU A 13 -17.55 -9.46 1.71
CA LEU A 13 -16.78 -9.17 2.92
C LEU A 13 -15.64 -8.17 2.63
N VAL A 14 -14.90 -8.40 1.54
CA VAL A 14 -13.78 -7.54 1.13
C VAL A 14 -14.26 -6.13 0.79
N ARG A 15 -15.42 -6.00 0.13
CA ARG A 15 -15.99 -4.67 -0.20
C ARG A 15 -16.34 -3.83 1.02
N LYS A 16 -16.66 -4.46 2.16
CA LYS A 16 -16.94 -3.75 3.41
C LYS A 16 -15.68 -3.07 3.99
N ASP A 17 -14.50 -3.65 3.74
CA ASP A 17 -13.20 -3.09 4.14
C ASP A 17 -12.60 -2.15 3.08
N GLY A 18 -13.27 -1.99 1.93
CA GLY A 18 -12.77 -1.23 0.80
C GLY A 18 -12.85 0.28 1.00
N VAL A 19 -11.91 0.98 0.39
CA VAL A 19 -11.85 2.45 0.38
C VAL A 19 -12.08 2.94 -1.05
N TYR A 20 -12.99 3.88 -1.23
CA TYR A 20 -13.25 4.53 -2.52
C TYR A 20 -12.24 5.64 -2.78
N ILE A 21 -11.59 5.60 -3.94
CA ILE A 21 -10.61 6.62 -4.35
C ILE A 21 -11.33 7.66 -5.21
N LYS A 22 -11.70 8.78 -4.59
CA LYS A 22 -12.43 9.87 -5.27
C LYS A 22 -11.56 10.67 -6.26
N GLU A 23 -10.24 10.64 -6.13
CA GLU A 23 -9.33 11.52 -6.87
C GLU A 23 -8.92 10.99 -8.25
N MET A 24 -9.07 9.70 -8.53
CA MET A 24 -8.68 9.13 -9.83
C MET A 24 -9.63 9.48 -10.98
N ASP A 25 -10.82 9.96 -10.67
CA ASP A 25 -11.80 10.23 -11.71
C ASP A 25 -12.77 11.32 -11.30
N LYS A 26 -12.40 12.57 -11.59
CA LYS A 26 -13.26 13.74 -11.33
C LYS A 26 -14.58 13.70 -12.11
N ASP A 27 -14.64 12.90 -13.18
CA ASP A 27 -15.76 12.83 -14.10
C ASP A 27 -16.60 11.54 -13.97
N LYS A 28 -16.17 10.56 -13.14
CA LYS A 28 -16.90 9.30 -12.97
C LYS A 28 -17.80 9.30 -11.75
N THR A 29 -19.03 8.89 -11.96
CA THR A 29 -20.05 8.71 -10.92
C THR A 29 -19.72 7.57 -9.93
N ASN A 30 -18.79 6.67 -10.29
CA ASN A 30 -18.37 5.54 -9.47
C ASN A 30 -16.84 5.52 -9.32
N PRO A 31 -16.30 6.10 -8.23
CA PRO A 31 -14.86 6.03 -7.97
C PRO A 31 -14.42 4.58 -7.77
N PRO A 32 -13.20 4.20 -8.21
CA PRO A 32 -12.70 2.86 -8.04
C PRO A 32 -12.60 2.50 -6.54
N LEU A 33 -13.03 1.29 -6.20
CA LEU A 33 -12.91 0.72 -4.87
C LEU A 33 -11.54 0.08 -4.73
N THR A 34 -10.71 0.56 -3.81
CA THR A 34 -9.42 -0.04 -3.49
C THR A 34 -9.49 -0.83 -2.21
N VAL A 35 -8.87 -2.00 -2.21
CA VAL A 35 -8.87 -2.90 -1.07
C VAL A 35 -7.45 -3.35 -0.75
N SER A 36 -7.15 -3.43 0.54
CA SER A 36 -5.88 -3.98 1.01
C SER A 36 -5.73 -5.45 0.60
N ALA A 37 -4.52 -5.83 0.20
CA ALA A 37 -4.16 -7.24 -0.04
C ALA A 37 -4.45 -8.11 1.20
N TRP A 38 -4.21 -7.58 2.40
CA TRP A 38 -4.49 -8.26 3.66
C TRP A 38 -5.98 -8.54 3.88
N SER A 39 -6.88 -7.61 3.51
CA SER A 39 -8.33 -7.86 3.57
C SER A 39 -8.73 -8.98 2.63
N LYS A 40 -8.19 -9.03 1.41
CA LYS A 40 -8.42 -10.14 0.47
C LYS A 40 -7.97 -11.47 1.05
N ILE A 41 -6.73 -11.55 1.58
CA ILE A 41 -6.15 -12.75 2.19
C ILE A 41 -6.96 -13.21 3.40
N LYS A 42 -7.32 -12.29 4.31
CA LYS A 42 -8.11 -12.56 5.51
C LYS A 42 -9.43 -13.23 5.18
N TYR A 43 -10.22 -12.63 4.30
CA TYR A 43 -11.55 -13.15 3.97
C TYR A 43 -11.51 -14.38 3.07
N PHE A 44 -10.48 -14.50 2.22
CA PHE A 44 -10.25 -15.74 1.48
C PHE A 44 -10.03 -16.91 2.45
N ARG A 45 -9.12 -16.78 3.41
CA ARG A 45 -8.87 -17.79 4.44
C ARG A 45 -10.11 -18.10 5.28
N GLN A 46 -10.87 -17.07 5.65
CA GLN A 46 -12.09 -17.23 6.44
C GLN A 46 -13.17 -18.06 5.71
N VAL A 47 -13.28 -17.93 4.39
CA VAL A 47 -14.36 -18.58 3.61
C VAL A 47 -13.94 -19.91 3.03
N PHE A 48 -12.69 -20.04 2.58
CA PHE A 48 -12.18 -21.26 1.95
C PHE A 48 -11.51 -22.20 2.96
N GLY A 49 -11.01 -21.67 4.10
CA GLY A 49 -10.37 -22.49 5.13
C GLY A 49 -9.23 -23.32 4.56
N ASP A 50 -9.29 -24.64 4.80
CA ASP A 50 -8.27 -25.60 4.39
C ASP A 50 -8.51 -26.20 3.00
N GLU A 51 -9.57 -25.80 2.29
CA GLU A 51 -9.86 -26.31 0.94
C GLU A 51 -8.88 -25.76 -0.11
N LEU A 52 -8.47 -24.50 0.08
CA LEU A 52 -7.58 -23.80 -0.83
C LEU A 52 -6.44 -23.15 -0.06
N GLY A 53 -5.25 -23.12 -0.67
CA GLY A 53 -4.07 -22.50 -0.10
C GLY A 53 -3.28 -21.67 -1.11
N PHE A 54 -2.20 -21.07 -0.60
CA PHE A 54 -1.23 -20.33 -1.40
C PHE A 54 0.10 -21.08 -1.43
N ASP A 55 0.66 -21.22 -2.63
CA ASP A 55 2.06 -21.61 -2.86
C ASP A 55 2.79 -20.39 -3.41
N THR A 56 3.73 -19.83 -2.64
CA THR A 56 4.51 -18.66 -3.03
C THR A 56 5.96 -19.02 -3.28
N GLN A 57 6.52 -18.45 -4.34
CA GLN A 57 7.92 -18.58 -4.70
C GLN A 57 8.50 -17.19 -4.88
N LEU A 58 9.63 -16.90 -4.19
CA LEU A 58 10.35 -15.65 -4.29
C LEU A 58 11.67 -15.87 -5.01
N PHE A 59 11.91 -15.08 -6.05
CA PHE A 59 13.18 -15.02 -6.78
C PHE A 59 13.85 -13.69 -6.46
N VAL A 60 15.08 -13.77 -5.97
CA VAL A 60 15.89 -12.60 -5.59
C VAL A 60 16.92 -12.35 -6.68
N HIS A 61 16.82 -11.21 -7.33
CA HIS A 61 17.80 -10.71 -8.29
C HIS A 61 18.62 -9.58 -7.68
N GLU A 62 19.67 -9.17 -8.37
CA GLU A 62 20.57 -8.12 -7.89
C GLU A 62 19.82 -6.83 -7.52
N ASN A 63 18.93 -6.36 -8.40
CA ASN A 63 18.23 -5.08 -8.27
C ASN A 63 16.73 -5.19 -8.01
N HIS A 64 16.15 -6.40 -7.97
CA HIS A 64 14.72 -6.58 -7.79
C HIS A 64 14.34 -7.94 -7.21
N TYR A 65 13.12 -8.01 -6.70
CA TYR A 65 12.43 -9.23 -6.29
C TYR A 65 11.36 -9.58 -7.33
N VAL A 66 11.17 -10.87 -7.57
CA VAL A 66 10.03 -11.38 -8.35
C VAL A 66 9.34 -12.43 -7.49
N ALA A 67 8.08 -12.22 -7.20
CA ALA A 67 7.25 -13.19 -6.49
C ALA A 67 6.23 -13.80 -7.43
N LYS A 68 6.01 -15.11 -7.28
CA LYS A 68 4.95 -15.88 -7.94
C LYS A 68 4.10 -16.53 -6.87
N CYS A 69 2.79 -16.35 -6.96
CA CYS A 69 1.82 -17.01 -6.10
C CYS A 69 0.88 -17.87 -6.92
N LYS A 70 0.61 -19.09 -6.46
CA LYS A 70 -0.43 -19.96 -6.99
C LYS A 70 -1.50 -20.15 -5.93
N ILE A 71 -2.76 -20.14 -6.33
CA ILE A 71 -3.88 -20.63 -5.53
C ILE A 71 -4.08 -22.08 -5.88
N ILE A 72 -4.00 -22.94 -4.89
CA ILE A 72 -4.06 -24.41 -5.03
C ILE A 72 -5.28 -24.95 -4.33
N ALA A 73 -6.04 -25.83 -5.01
CA ALA A 73 -7.00 -26.72 -4.38
C ALA A 73 -6.25 -27.99 -3.94
N TYR A 74 -6.55 -28.49 -2.74
CA TYR A 74 -5.86 -29.66 -2.21
C TYR A 74 -6.53 -30.99 -2.58
N ASP A 75 -7.83 -30.99 -2.85
CA ASP A 75 -8.55 -32.19 -3.21
C ASP A 75 -9.55 -31.95 -4.38
N PRO A 76 -9.26 -32.44 -5.60
CA PRO A 76 -7.96 -32.90 -6.07
C PRO A 76 -6.95 -31.72 -6.22
N GLU A 77 -5.67 -32.02 -6.08
CA GLU A 77 -4.62 -30.99 -6.21
C GLU A 77 -4.63 -30.39 -7.61
N ARG A 78 -4.88 -29.09 -7.69
CA ARG A 78 -4.85 -28.33 -8.94
C ARG A 78 -4.60 -26.85 -8.70
N ILE A 79 -3.93 -26.21 -9.65
CA ILE A 79 -3.73 -24.75 -9.66
C ILE A 79 -5.00 -24.10 -10.20
N LEU A 80 -5.57 -23.17 -9.44
CA LEU A 80 -6.80 -22.44 -9.78
C LEU A 80 -6.50 -21.07 -10.36
N ALA A 81 -5.46 -20.41 -9.88
CA ALA A 81 -5.00 -19.11 -10.36
C ALA A 81 -3.51 -18.91 -10.08
N THR A 82 -2.88 -18.03 -10.82
CA THR A 82 -1.47 -17.64 -10.60
C THR A 82 -1.33 -16.14 -10.71
N GLY A 83 -0.65 -15.52 -9.74
CA GLY A 83 -0.30 -14.10 -9.73
C GLY A 83 1.22 -13.93 -9.70
N HIS A 84 1.70 -12.86 -10.32
CA HIS A 84 3.11 -12.49 -10.32
C HIS A 84 3.25 -11.03 -9.96
N HIS A 85 4.30 -10.69 -9.21
CA HIS A 85 4.66 -9.31 -8.95
C HIS A 85 6.19 -9.15 -9.00
N LYS A 86 6.62 -7.96 -9.47
CA LYS A 86 8.03 -7.56 -9.49
C LYS A 86 8.17 -6.24 -8.75
N THR A 87 9.10 -6.18 -7.80
CA THR A 87 9.41 -4.96 -7.04
C THR A 87 10.91 -4.68 -7.11
N PHE A 88 11.30 -3.45 -7.44
CA PHE A 88 12.70 -3.04 -7.34
C PHE A 88 13.08 -2.83 -5.87
N LYS A 89 14.31 -3.20 -5.48
CA LYS A 89 14.80 -3.14 -4.08
C LYS A 89 14.75 -1.74 -3.46
N ASN A 90 14.81 -0.70 -4.27
CA ASN A 90 14.64 0.69 -3.84
C ASN A 90 13.19 1.16 -3.71
N GLN A 91 12.21 0.33 -4.12
CA GLN A 91 10.77 0.65 -4.10
C GLN A 91 9.98 -0.16 -3.07
N GLY A 92 10.53 -1.28 -2.60
CA GLY A 92 9.89 -2.13 -1.63
C GLY A 92 10.73 -3.36 -1.25
N ASP A 93 10.29 -4.05 -0.22
CA ASP A 93 10.92 -5.26 0.28
C ASP A 93 10.33 -6.53 -0.36
N HIS A 94 10.92 -7.67 -0.01
CA HIS A 94 10.47 -8.98 -0.47
C HIS A 94 9.06 -9.35 0.05
N GLN A 95 8.69 -8.91 1.27
CA GLN A 95 7.37 -9.19 1.85
C GLN A 95 6.26 -8.45 1.08
N ALA A 96 6.51 -7.19 0.70
CA ALA A 96 5.60 -6.45 -0.14
C ALA A 96 5.43 -7.12 -1.51
N CYS A 97 6.54 -7.61 -2.10
CA CYS A 97 6.53 -8.32 -3.38
C CYS A 97 5.67 -9.58 -3.32
N GLU A 98 5.82 -10.41 -2.28
CA GLU A 98 5.00 -11.62 -2.08
C GLU A 98 3.53 -11.29 -1.84
N THR A 99 3.25 -10.31 -0.97
CA THR A 99 1.88 -9.88 -0.67
C THR A 99 1.13 -9.41 -1.92
N LEU A 100 1.81 -8.68 -2.80
CA LEU A 100 1.23 -8.22 -4.07
C LEU A 100 1.04 -9.36 -5.08
N ALA A 101 1.93 -10.35 -5.11
CA ALA A 101 1.75 -11.54 -5.95
C ALA A 101 0.52 -12.34 -5.49
N ILE A 102 0.30 -12.49 -4.17
CA ILE A 102 -0.91 -13.12 -3.61
C ILE A 102 -2.16 -12.31 -3.98
N SER A 103 -2.13 -11.00 -3.83
CA SER A 103 -3.26 -10.13 -4.19
C SER A 103 -3.66 -10.28 -5.66
N ARG A 104 -2.69 -10.37 -6.57
CA ARG A 104 -2.93 -10.60 -8.00
C ARG A 104 -3.48 -11.99 -8.28
N ALA A 105 -2.97 -13.03 -7.61
CA ALA A 105 -3.51 -14.37 -7.73
C ALA A 105 -4.98 -14.41 -7.29
N LEU A 106 -5.33 -13.73 -6.20
CA LEU A 106 -6.71 -13.61 -5.71
C LEU A 106 -7.60 -12.86 -6.71
N SER A 107 -7.10 -11.82 -7.37
CA SER A 107 -7.85 -11.10 -8.41
C SER A 107 -8.11 -12.00 -9.63
N PHE A 108 -7.12 -12.76 -10.10
CA PHE A 108 -7.32 -13.75 -11.17
C PHE A 108 -8.23 -14.90 -10.76
N PHE A 109 -8.33 -15.20 -9.49
CA PHE A 109 -9.28 -16.20 -8.95
C PHE A 109 -10.73 -15.66 -8.88
N GLY A 110 -10.95 -14.35 -9.11
CA GLY A 110 -12.27 -13.72 -9.10
C GLY A 110 -12.59 -12.96 -7.81
N ILE A 111 -11.59 -12.71 -6.97
CA ILE A 111 -11.77 -11.87 -5.78
C ILE A 111 -11.45 -10.43 -6.14
N LEU A 112 -12.53 -9.63 -6.26
CA LEU A 112 -12.50 -8.26 -6.77
C LEU A 112 -11.75 -8.18 -8.10
N GLU A 113 -12.36 -8.73 -9.13
CA GLU A 113 -11.93 -8.69 -10.54
C GLU A 113 -11.95 -7.27 -11.14
N SER A 114 -11.69 -6.26 -10.45
CA SER A 114 -11.61 -4.97 -11.09
C SER A 114 -10.15 -4.66 -11.46
N ASP A 115 -9.97 -3.80 -12.44
CA ASP A 115 -8.71 -3.19 -12.88
C ASP A 115 -8.00 -2.41 -11.76
N ILE A 116 -8.34 -2.73 -10.51
CA ILE A 116 -7.94 -1.98 -9.34
C ILE A 116 -6.66 -2.55 -8.80
N THR A 117 -5.64 -1.76 -8.95
CA THR A 117 -4.41 -1.78 -8.17
C THR A 117 -4.74 -2.03 -6.71
N SER A 118 -4.07 -2.95 -6.04
CA SER A 118 -4.24 -3.12 -4.60
C SER A 118 -3.90 -1.80 -3.89
N LEU A 119 -4.40 -1.63 -2.67
CA LEU A 119 -4.09 -0.44 -1.88
C LEU A 119 -2.58 -0.21 -1.75
N GLU A 120 -1.83 -1.29 -1.65
CA GLU A 120 -0.36 -1.30 -1.58
C GLU A 120 0.28 -0.84 -2.89
N GLU A 121 -0.20 -1.33 -4.03
CA GLU A 121 0.25 -0.88 -5.36
C GLU A 121 -0.10 0.58 -5.59
N TYR A 122 -1.30 0.99 -5.18
CA TYR A 122 -1.74 2.38 -5.26
C TYR A 122 -0.85 3.32 -4.44
N ASN A 123 -0.49 2.91 -3.22
CA ASN A 123 0.43 3.65 -2.36
C ASN A 123 1.85 3.75 -2.98
N MET A 124 2.31 2.69 -3.66
CA MET A 124 3.60 2.70 -4.38
C MET A 124 3.61 3.67 -5.57
N LEU A 125 2.47 3.87 -6.23
CA LEU A 125 2.32 4.85 -7.30
C LEU A 125 2.34 6.31 -6.81
N GLY A 126 2.37 6.52 -5.50
CA GLY A 126 2.46 7.86 -4.89
C GLY A 126 1.20 8.70 -5.06
N VAL A 127 0.07 8.09 -5.39
CA VAL A 127 -1.21 8.79 -5.52
C VAL A 127 -1.80 9.01 -4.12
N PRO A 128 -2.13 10.24 -3.71
CA PRO A 128 -2.65 10.51 -2.38
C PRO A 128 -4.05 9.90 -2.20
N MET A 129 -4.23 9.11 -1.14
CA MET A 129 -5.54 8.61 -0.76
C MET A 129 -6.25 9.57 0.17
N THR A 130 -7.45 9.99 -0.20
CA THR A 130 -8.38 10.60 0.74
C THR A 130 -9.11 9.49 1.49
N LYS A 131 -8.61 9.12 2.66
CA LYS A 131 -9.42 8.39 3.64
C LYS A 131 -10.33 9.37 4.36
N GLU A 132 -11.63 9.20 4.22
CA GLU A 132 -12.52 9.50 5.33
C GLU A 132 -12.40 8.36 6.36
N SER A 133 -11.23 8.17 6.92
CA SER A 133 -11.09 7.46 8.18
C SER A 133 -11.24 8.49 9.29
N LYS A 134 -12.16 8.27 10.20
CA LYS A 134 -12.40 9.12 11.38
C LYS A 134 -11.16 9.33 12.27
N ASP A 135 -10.00 8.75 11.93
CA ASP A 135 -8.76 8.79 12.69
C ASP A 135 -7.54 9.39 11.98
N THR A 136 -7.68 9.90 10.74
CA THR A 136 -6.64 10.76 10.19
C THR A 136 -6.98 12.17 10.59
N GLN A 137 -6.37 12.64 11.66
CA GLN A 137 -6.28 14.07 11.96
C GLN A 137 -5.89 14.75 10.65
N SER A 138 -6.83 15.55 10.12
CA SER A 138 -6.59 16.44 9.00
C SER A 138 -5.33 17.24 9.33
N THR A 139 -4.24 17.03 8.61
CA THR A 139 -3.01 17.82 8.75
C THR A 139 -3.21 19.25 8.24
N LYS A 140 -4.40 19.58 7.74
CA LYS A 140 -4.83 20.96 7.49
C LYS A 140 -4.90 21.69 8.83
N GLY A 141 -3.91 22.55 9.08
CA GLY A 141 -3.83 23.36 10.28
C GLY A 141 -2.77 22.90 11.31
N VAL A 142 -2.00 21.85 11.03
CA VAL A 142 -0.84 21.52 11.89
C VAL A 142 0.20 22.63 11.72
N PRO A 143 0.60 23.32 12.80
CA PRO A 143 1.59 24.38 12.71
C PRO A 143 2.91 23.87 12.15
N VAL A 144 3.51 24.61 11.21
CA VAL A 144 4.81 24.26 10.58
C VAL A 144 5.88 23.92 11.63
N LYS A 145 5.89 24.63 12.76
CA LYS A 145 6.81 24.34 13.88
C LYS A 145 6.66 22.92 14.44
N GLN A 146 5.44 22.44 14.57
CA GLN A 146 5.17 21.06 15.07
C GLN A 146 5.68 20.03 14.07
N ILE A 147 5.46 20.24 12.77
CA ILE A 147 5.97 19.35 11.71
C ILE A 147 7.49 19.30 11.73
N VAL A 148 8.15 20.46 11.88
CA VAL A 148 9.62 20.55 12.00
C VAL A 148 10.13 19.72 13.17
N GLU A 149 9.46 19.79 14.33
CA GLU A 149 9.85 19.00 15.51
C GLU A 149 9.67 17.49 15.29
N GLU A 150 8.60 17.07 14.63
CA GLU A 150 8.39 15.66 14.30
C GLU A 150 9.40 15.12 13.29
N LEU A 151 9.76 15.91 12.26
CA LEU A 151 10.81 15.56 11.32
C LEU A 151 12.16 15.38 12.02
N LYS A 152 12.51 16.28 12.94
CA LYS A 152 13.76 16.17 13.72
C LYS A 152 13.82 14.93 14.61
N LYS A 153 12.68 14.45 15.11
CA LYS A 153 12.58 13.28 15.99
C LYS A 153 12.50 11.96 15.25
N ALA A 154 12.39 11.94 13.92
CA ALA A 154 12.29 10.70 13.15
C ALA A 154 13.49 9.78 13.41
N PRO A 155 13.27 8.53 13.86
CA PRO A 155 14.36 7.67 14.32
C PRO A 155 15.25 7.14 13.19
N HIS A 156 14.67 6.91 12.01
CA HIS A 156 15.34 6.33 10.84
C HIS A 156 14.78 6.90 9.53
N GLU A 157 15.48 6.66 8.42
CA GLU A 157 15.17 7.19 7.10
C GLU A 157 13.73 6.85 6.64
N THR A 158 13.31 5.60 6.80
CA THR A 158 11.96 5.16 6.41
C THR A 158 10.86 5.99 7.08
N ARG A 159 11.00 6.25 8.40
CA ARG A 159 10.04 7.09 9.14
C ARG A 159 10.09 8.54 8.69
N LEU A 160 11.28 9.08 8.44
CA LEU A 160 11.46 10.45 7.96
C LEU A 160 10.82 10.65 6.58
N ASN A 161 11.04 9.71 5.66
CA ASN A 161 10.42 9.70 4.33
C ASN A 161 8.90 9.56 4.42
N HIS A 162 8.39 8.69 5.31
CA HIS A 162 6.96 8.55 5.54
C HIS A 162 6.32 9.87 6.01
N LEU A 163 6.93 10.57 6.97
CA LEU A 163 6.44 11.86 7.43
C LEU A 163 6.37 12.88 6.29
N ARG A 164 7.44 13.01 5.49
CA ARG A 164 7.49 13.98 4.38
C ARG A 164 6.50 13.66 3.26
N TYR A 165 6.51 12.42 2.76
CA TYR A 165 5.84 12.06 1.51
C TYR A 165 4.42 11.52 1.69
N HIS A 166 4.05 11.12 2.90
CA HIS A 166 2.72 10.57 3.19
C HIS A 166 1.94 11.42 4.19
N VAL A 167 2.52 11.71 5.36
CA VAL A 167 1.78 12.43 6.42
C VAL A 167 1.66 13.92 6.10
N TYR A 168 2.77 14.60 5.82
CA TYR A 168 2.82 16.07 5.66
C TYR A 168 2.95 16.55 4.21
N ARG A 169 2.82 15.67 3.24
CA ARG A 169 2.90 16.03 1.82
C ARG A 169 1.99 17.21 1.43
N PRO A 170 0.71 17.28 1.86
CA PRO A 170 -0.14 18.42 1.53
C PRO A 170 0.43 19.74 2.03
N THR A 171 0.97 19.76 3.26
CA THR A 171 1.59 20.96 3.84
C THR A 171 2.87 21.35 3.11
N PHE A 172 3.72 20.40 2.71
CA PHE A 172 4.90 20.67 1.90
C PHE A 172 4.54 21.29 0.56
N VAL A 173 3.56 20.74 -0.16
CA VAL A 173 3.10 21.24 -1.46
C VAL A 173 2.47 22.62 -1.33
N GLU A 174 1.65 22.84 -0.30
CA GLU A 174 1.02 24.13 -0.05
C GLU A 174 2.05 25.22 0.31
N THR A 175 2.99 24.92 1.21
CA THR A 175 4.02 25.88 1.63
C THR A 175 5.00 26.18 0.52
N GLU A 176 5.33 25.20 -0.33
CA GLU A 176 6.18 25.43 -1.51
C GLU A 176 5.59 26.49 -2.44
N LYS A 177 4.27 26.44 -2.68
CA LYS A 177 3.57 27.37 -3.57
C LYS A 177 3.28 28.72 -2.94
N ASN A 178 2.79 28.72 -1.70
CA ASN A 178 2.16 29.90 -1.09
C ASN A 178 2.99 30.51 0.03
N HIS A 179 3.90 29.75 0.66
CA HIS A 179 4.65 30.15 1.85
C HIS A 179 6.13 29.72 1.77
N PRO A 180 6.95 30.29 0.87
CA PRO A 180 8.31 29.81 0.61
C PRO A 180 9.26 29.88 1.81
N LYS A 181 8.99 30.74 2.80
CA LYS A 181 9.75 30.77 4.07
C LYS A 181 9.48 29.51 4.91
N ASP A 182 8.22 29.11 5.02
CA ASP A 182 7.81 27.92 5.76
C ASP A 182 8.29 26.64 5.06
N PHE A 183 8.21 26.61 3.73
CA PHE A 183 8.78 25.50 2.94
C PHE A 183 10.28 25.32 3.23
N ARG A 184 11.06 26.40 3.25
CA ARG A 184 12.50 26.33 3.57
C ARG A 184 12.76 25.78 4.97
N LEU A 185 11.93 26.10 5.96
CA LEU A 185 12.05 25.54 7.31
C LEU A 185 11.79 24.03 7.32
N LEU A 186 10.73 23.57 6.65
CA LEU A 186 10.40 22.16 6.54
C LEU A 186 11.48 21.37 5.78
N ASP A 187 11.92 21.87 4.64
CA ASP A 187 12.93 21.23 3.80
C ASP A 187 14.29 21.16 4.47
N ASN A 188 14.71 22.21 5.17
CA ASN A 188 15.94 22.23 5.96
C ASN A 188 15.88 21.24 7.13
N ALA A 189 14.74 21.13 7.83
CA ALA A 189 14.57 20.17 8.91
C ALA A 189 14.68 18.72 8.40
N PHE A 190 14.04 18.43 7.28
CA PHE A 190 14.11 17.13 6.63
C PHE A 190 15.56 16.79 6.20
N LYS A 191 16.22 17.66 5.45
CA LYS A 191 17.59 17.44 4.96
C LYS A 191 18.60 17.29 6.09
N SER A 192 18.49 18.13 7.13
CA SER A 192 19.37 18.04 8.30
C SER A 192 19.21 16.70 9.02
N ARG A 193 17.97 16.22 9.21
CA ARG A 193 17.72 14.94 9.85
C ARG A 193 18.19 13.77 8.99
N MET A 194 17.96 13.81 7.69
CA MET A 194 18.47 12.81 6.74
C MET A 194 19.98 12.67 6.82
N ASN A 195 20.71 13.79 6.82
CA ASN A 195 22.17 13.79 6.94
C ASN A 195 22.67 13.18 8.26
N LEU A 196 21.94 13.40 9.37
CA LEU A 196 22.27 12.81 10.66
C LEU A 196 22.07 11.30 10.67
N ILE A 197 20.94 10.82 10.12
CA ILE A 197 20.65 9.38 10.01
C ILE A 197 21.69 8.68 9.14
N THR A 198 22.00 9.22 7.96
CA THR A 198 23.00 8.65 7.04
C THR A 198 24.40 8.60 7.64
N LYS A 199 24.75 9.54 8.53
CA LYS A 199 26.04 9.50 9.25
C LYS A 199 26.06 8.44 10.34
N GLN A 200 24.94 8.18 11.02
CA GLN A 200 24.82 7.15 12.05
C GLN A 200 24.88 5.74 11.48
N GLU A 201 24.38 5.52 10.27
CA GLU A 201 24.38 4.22 9.59
C GLU A 201 25.78 3.85 9.00
N LYS A 202 26.75 4.77 9.01
CA LYS A 202 28.11 4.54 8.50
C LYS A 202 29.15 4.24 9.61
N ILE A 203 28.73 4.19 10.87
CA ILE A 203 29.54 3.84 12.04
C ILE A 203 29.17 2.43 12.49
#